data_c5062205f3cea2fd7cbadced0333bce6
#
_entry.id   c5062205f3cea2fd7cbadced0333bce6
#
_cell.length_a   1.000
_cell.length_b   1.000
_cell.length_c   1.000
_cell.angle_alpha   90.00
_cell.angle_beta   90.00
_cell.angle_gamma   90.00
#
_symmetry.space_group_name_H-M   'P 1'
#
loop_
_entity.id
_entity.type
_entity.pdbx_description
1 polymer ?
#
loop_
_entity_poly.entity_id
_entity_poly.type
_entity_poly.pdbx_seq_one_letter_code
_entity_poly.pdbx_strand_id
1 'polypeptide(L)'
;MRSGVDGVHKGPGRPLLSASARPWAGAALACCAILVAVLGVLFAHKAKADWLDQAIDSRIIAWFVGHPGLAALLAAPGTPVPAVALSAAIVAPCLVTRRLNGAVLAVAAVPASVGLNEALLKPLVHRIYYFPDSPVYPSGHTAAMFALAATVTVLLLVPPQAAGPRALRILIPAAACLLGGTVAVAVIGLRWHYFTDTIAGAAVGIGTVCALALILDLPAASRWFAWASRELSPLLKKTEAVRGERASRQPPEPVRLDGRPPGDG
;
A
#
# COMPACT_ATOMS: atom_id res chain seq x y z
N MET A 1 -17.43 -3.65 -49.47
CA MET A 1 -16.40 -3.25 -48.50
C MET A 1 -17.12 -2.59 -47.32
N ARG A 2 -17.32 -3.33 -46.25
CA ARG A 2 -17.84 -2.80 -44.96
C ARG A 2 -16.68 -2.71 -44.01
N SER A 3 -16.25 -1.48 -43.75
CA SER A 3 -15.25 -1.21 -42.68
C SER A 3 -15.92 -1.41 -41.32
N GLY A 4 -15.59 -2.53 -40.69
CA GLY A 4 -15.92 -2.74 -39.29
C GLY A 4 -15.15 -1.76 -38.44
N VAL A 5 -15.83 -0.78 -37.89
CA VAL A 5 -15.32 0.05 -36.81
C VAL A 5 -15.48 -0.76 -35.54
N ASP A 6 -14.44 -1.46 -35.19
CA ASP A 6 -14.34 -2.11 -33.87
C ASP A 6 -14.40 -1.01 -32.82
N GLY A 7 -15.61 -0.83 -32.27
CA GLY A 7 -15.85 0.00 -31.10
C GLY A 7 -15.10 -0.58 -29.91
N VAL A 8 -13.92 -0.06 -29.64
CA VAL A 8 -13.20 -0.28 -28.37
C VAL A 8 -14.11 0.17 -27.26
N HIS A 9 -14.84 -0.77 -26.66
CA HIS A 9 -15.54 -0.57 -25.41
C HIS A 9 -14.53 -0.10 -24.36
N LYS A 10 -14.45 1.20 -24.15
CA LYS A 10 -13.78 1.80 -22.99
C LYS A 10 -14.62 1.51 -21.74
N GLY A 11 -14.62 0.26 -21.30
CA GLY A 11 -15.19 -0.12 -20.02
C GLY A 11 -14.37 0.49 -18.87
N PRO A 12 -15.02 0.86 -17.77
CA PRO A 12 -14.33 1.42 -16.60
C PRO A 12 -13.48 0.34 -15.93
N GLY A 13 -12.16 0.49 -16.02
CA GLY A 13 -11.19 -0.29 -15.26
C GLY A 13 -10.39 -1.29 -16.10
N ARG A 14 -9.12 -0.95 -16.35
CA ARG A 14 -8.15 -1.95 -16.86
C ARG A 14 -7.91 -2.98 -15.76
N PRO A 15 -7.87 -4.30 -16.07
CA PRO A 15 -7.59 -5.32 -15.07
C PRO A 15 -6.22 -5.09 -14.43
N LEU A 16 -6.10 -5.38 -13.15
CA LEU A 16 -4.84 -5.31 -12.39
C LEU A 16 -3.93 -6.49 -12.74
N LEU A 17 -4.53 -7.67 -12.91
CA LEU A 17 -3.84 -8.91 -13.18
C LEU A 17 -4.14 -9.40 -14.59
N SER A 18 -3.10 -9.74 -15.36
CA SER A 18 -3.29 -10.48 -16.61
C SER A 18 -3.91 -11.87 -16.31
N ALA A 19 -4.55 -12.47 -17.30
CA ALA A 19 -5.14 -13.79 -17.15
C ALA A 19 -4.08 -14.84 -16.69
N SER A 20 -2.86 -14.74 -17.17
CA SER A 20 -1.73 -15.60 -16.78
C SER A 20 -1.21 -15.30 -15.37
N ALA A 21 -1.39 -14.10 -14.83
CA ALA A 21 -0.94 -13.73 -13.49
C ALA A 21 -1.91 -14.13 -12.38
N ARG A 22 -3.21 -14.29 -12.68
CA ARG A 22 -4.23 -14.64 -11.68
C ARG A 22 -3.94 -15.93 -10.92
N PRO A 23 -3.58 -17.06 -11.56
CA PRO A 23 -3.25 -18.28 -10.82
C PRO A 23 -2.03 -18.09 -9.90
N TRP A 24 -1.02 -17.33 -10.31
CA TRP A 24 0.13 -17.02 -9.46
C TRP A 24 -0.23 -16.13 -8.27
N ALA A 25 -1.11 -15.15 -8.46
CA ALA A 25 -1.62 -14.35 -7.34
C ALA A 25 -2.43 -15.20 -6.36
N GLY A 26 -3.26 -16.13 -6.86
CA GLY A 26 -3.98 -17.11 -6.04
C GLY A 26 -3.06 -18.05 -5.26
N ALA A 27 -2.01 -18.56 -5.92
CA ALA A 27 -1.01 -19.40 -5.26
C ALA A 27 -0.23 -18.63 -4.19
N ALA A 28 0.19 -17.39 -4.48
CA ALA A 28 0.87 -16.53 -3.52
C ALA A 28 -0.03 -16.23 -2.30
N LEU A 29 -1.30 -15.91 -2.53
CA LEU A 29 -2.28 -15.73 -1.45
C LEU A 29 -2.39 -16.97 -0.58
N ALA A 30 -2.54 -18.16 -1.18
CA ALA A 30 -2.64 -19.43 -0.46
C ALA A 30 -1.37 -19.72 0.36
N CYS A 31 -0.19 -19.54 -0.23
CA CYS A 31 1.09 -19.71 0.48
C CYS A 31 1.21 -18.73 1.66
N CYS A 32 0.86 -17.45 1.47
CA CYS A 32 0.86 -16.46 2.54
C CYS A 32 -0.12 -16.83 3.66
N ALA A 33 -1.33 -17.24 3.32
CA ALA A 33 -2.34 -17.64 4.30
C ALA A 33 -1.90 -18.87 5.11
N ILE A 34 -1.34 -19.89 4.46
CA ILE A 34 -0.79 -21.08 5.11
C ILE A 34 0.36 -20.69 6.05
N LEU A 35 1.29 -19.85 5.59
CA LEU A 35 2.42 -19.41 6.40
C LEU A 35 1.95 -18.66 7.66
N VAL A 36 1.02 -17.71 7.51
CA VAL A 36 0.45 -16.95 8.64
C VAL A 36 -0.28 -17.90 9.61
N ALA A 37 -1.08 -18.83 9.08
CA ALA A 37 -1.79 -19.79 9.92
C ALA A 37 -0.84 -20.73 10.67
N VAL A 38 0.17 -21.29 10.00
CA VAL A 38 1.16 -22.19 10.63
C VAL A 38 1.93 -21.46 11.73
N LEU A 39 2.47 -20.28 11.43
CA LEU A 39 3.19 -19.49 12.44
C LEU A 39 2.24 -19.05 13.57
N GLY A 40 0.99 -18.66 13.24
CA GLY A 40 -0.01 -18.31 14.22
C GLY A 40 -0.30 -19.46 15.20
N VAL A 41 -0.49 -20.68 14.71
CA VAL A 41 -0.70 -21.86 15.56
C VAL A 41 0.55 -22.20 16.39
N LEU A 42 1.74 -22.13 15.77
CA LEU A 42 3.00 -22.43 16.47
C LEU A 42 3.29 -21.45 17.61
N PHE A 43 2.89 -20.19 17.46
CA PHE A 43 3.20 -19.13 18.42
C PHE A 43 2.00 -18.64 19.25
N ALA A 44 0.82 -19.25 19.11
CA ALA A 44 -0.37 -18.89 19.86
C ALA A 44 -0.08 -18.93 21.38
N HIS A 45 -0.39 -17.82 22.06
CA HIS A 45 -0.23 -17.64 23.51
C HIS A 45 1.19 -17.81 24.05
N LYS A 46 2.23 -17.77 23.19
CA LYS A 46 3.62 -17.85 23.63
C LYS A 46 4.16 -16.47 23.99
N ALA A 47 4.90 -16.42 25.11
CA ALA A 47 5.57 -15.21 25.61
C ALA A 47 7.10 -15.27 25.49
N LYS A 48 7.64 -16.30 24.80
CA LYS A 48 9.09 -16.51 24.68
C LYS A 48 9.47 -16.64 23.22
N ALA A 49 10.65 -16.13 22.88
CA ALA A 49 11.32 -16.40 21.63
C ALA A 49 11.56 -17.91 21.48
N ASP A 50 11.35 -18.44 20.30
CA ASP A 50 11.81 -19.77 19.96
C ASP A 50 13.30 -19.72 19.58
N TRP A 51 13.91 -20.89 19.30
CA TRP A 51 15.35 -20.96 19.00
C TRP A 51 15.73 -20.14 17.75
N LEU A 52 14.83 -20.06 16.75
CA LEU A 52 15.07 -19.30 15.50
C LEU A 52 15.00 -17.79 15.77
N ASP A 53 13.97 -17.34 16.46
CA ASP A 53 13.84 -15.95 16.87
C ASP A 53 15.04 -15.54 17.73
N GLN A 54 15.39 -16.36 18.73
CA GLN A 54 16.52 -16.07 19.60
C GLN A 54 17.86 -15.97 18.85
N ALA A 55 18.09 -16.85 17.87
CA ALA A 55 19.32 -16.85 17.08
C ALA A 55 19.47 -15.62 16.18
N ILE A 56 18.36 -15.15 15.60
CA ILE A 56 18.35 -14.01 14.68
C ILE A 56 18.24 -12.70 15.44
N ASP A 57 17.28 -12.59 16.35
CA ASP A 57 17.00 -11.36 17.09
C ASP A 57 18.19 -10.93 17.94
N SER A 58 18.90 -11.87 18.59
CA SER A 58 20.08 -11.53 19.39
C SER A 58 21.17 -10.83 18.58
N ARG A 59 21.40 -11.23 17.35
CA ARG A 59 22.39 -10.61 16.44
C ARG A 59 21.96 -9.23 15.97
N ILE A 60 20.69 -9.09 15.57
CA ILE A 60 20.12 -7.81 15.13
C ILE A 60 20.11 -6.81 16.28
N ILE A 61 19.63 -7.24 17.46
CA ILE A 61 19.58 -6.39 18.64
C ILE A 61 20.99 -5.95 19.05
N ALA A 62 21.96 -6.87 19.07
CA ALA A 62 23.36 -6.55 19.41
C ALA A 62 23.93 -5.47 18.49
N TRP A 63 23.60 -5.50 17.18
CA TRP A 63 24.04 -4.49 16.24
C TRP A 63 23.42 -3.12 16.51
N PHE A 64 22.15 -3.06 16.94
CA PHE A 64 21.44 -1.81 17.20
C PHE A 64 21.64 -1.24 18.62
N VAL A 65 22.23 -1.99 19.58
CA VAL A 65 22.42 -1.53 20.97
C VAL A 65 23.14 -0.17 21.04
N GLY A 66 24.15 0.06 20.21
CA GLY A 66 24.85 1.33 20.14
C GLY A 66 24.17 2.40 19.28
N HIS A 67 23.08 2.06 18.57
CA HIS A 67 22.48 2.93 17.54
C HIS A 67 20.93 2.92 17.57
N PRO A 68 20.29 3.16 18.74
CA PRO A 68 18.83 3.09 18.84
C PRO A 68 18.12 4.13 17.98
N GLY A 69 18.70 5.31 17.79
CA GLY A 69 18.17 6.35 16.90
C GLY A 69 18.16 5.92 15.44
N LEU A 70 19.14 5.15 14.98
CA LEU A 70 19.17 4.60 13.64
C LEU A 70 18.06 3.55 13.47
N ALA A 71 17.85 2.67 14.44
CA ALA A 71 16.76 1.70 14.41
C ALA A 71 15.39 2.41 14.30
N ALA A 72 15.17 3.47 15.11
CA ALA A 72 13.94 4.25 15.06
C ALA A 72 13.74 4.94 13.70
N LEU A 73 14.80 5.51 13.12
CA LEU A 73 14.76 6.14 11.80
C LEU A 73 14.41 5.11 10.70
N LEU A 74 15.02 3.94 10.74
CA LEU A 74 14.78 2.88 9.75
C LEU A 74 13.40 2.22 9.91
N ALA A 75 12.82 2.21 11.11
CA ALA A 75 11.46 1.73 11.35
C ALA A 75 10.38 2.76 10.96
N ALA A 76 10.73 4.06 10.93
CA ALA A 76 9.79 5.16 10.70
C ALA A 76 8.90 5.01 9.45
N PRO A 77 9.37 4.52 8.28
CA PRO A 77 8.52 4.34 7.11
C PRO A 77 7.30 3.42 7.35
N GLY A 78 7.42 2.46 8.26
CA GLY A 78 6.34 1.53 8.63
C GLY A 78 5.31 2.12 9.61
N THR A 79 5.53 3.32 10.15
CA THR A 79 4.57 3.98 11.04
C THR A 79 3.38 4.57 10.24
N PRO A 80 2.22 4.83 10.87
CA PRO A 80 1.00 5.18 10.15
C PRO A 80 1.13 6.38 9.21
N VAL A 81 1.74 7.48 9.64
CA VAL A 81 1.81 8.72 8.83
C VAL A 81 2.68 8.54 7.59
N PRO A 82 3.94 8.06 7.66
CA PRO A 82 4.73 7.75 6.48
C PRO A 82 4.09 6.69 5.57
N ALA A 83 3.48 5.64 6.12
CA ALA A 83 2.82 4.61 5.32
C ALA A 83 1.64 5.20 4.50
N VAL A 84 0.86 6.10 5.09
CA VAL A 84 -0.21 6.83 4.37
C VAL A 84 0.39 7.74 3.30
N ALA A 85 1.47 8.46 3.59
CA ALA A 85 2.14 9.32 2.60
C ALA A 85 2.68 8.51 1.41
N LEU A 86 3.29 7.33 1.67
CA LEU A 86 3.74 6.41 0.63
C LEU A 86 2.57 5.85 -0.19
N SER A 87 1.43 5.50 0.46
CA SER A 87 0.22 5.12 -0.26
C SER A 87 -0.26 6.25 -1.18
N ALA A 88 -0.31 7.48 -0.70
CA ALA A 88 -0.71 8.64 -1.49
C ALA A 88 0.20 8.86 -2.70
N ALA A 89 1.52 8.66 -2.55
CA ALA A 89 2.49 8.73 -3.63
C ALA A 89 2.24 7.67 -4.74
N ILE A 90 1.68 6.51 -4.39
CA ILE A 90 1.27 5.47 -5.35
C ILE A 90 -0.09 5.82 -5.98
N VAL A 91 -1.02 6.38 -5.21
CA VAL A 91 -2.36 6.76 -5.68
C VAL A 91 -2.29 7.87 -6.73
N ALA A 92 -1.46 8.89 -6.52
CA ALA A 92 -1.37 10.04 -7.40
C ALA A 92 -1.11 9.67 -8.88
N PRO A 93 -0.08 8.89 -9.26
CA PRO A 93 0.14 8.47 -10.64
C PRO A 93 -0.98 7.56 -11.16
N CYS A 94 -1.64 6.76 -10.31
CA CYS A 94 -2.79 5.96 -10.72
C CYS A 94 -3.97 6.84 -11.15
N LEU A 95 -4.24 7.92 -10.41
CA LEU A 95 -5.29 8.87 -10.77
C LEU A 95 -4.96 9.66 -12.04
N VAL A 96 -3.72 10.16 -12.15
CA VAL A 96 -3.25 10.87 -13.36
C VAL A 96 -3.38 9.99 -14.61
N THR A 97 -3.06 8.71 -14.50
CA THR A 97 -3.16 7.73 -15.61
C THR A 97 -4.55 7.09 -15.72
N ARG A 98 -5.53 7.54 -14.93
CA ARG A 98 -6.91 7.02 -14.89
C ARG A 98 -6.98 5.51 -14.61
N ARG A 99 -6.07 4.99 -13.83
CA ARG A 99 -6.04 3.59 -13.37
C ARG A 99 -6.80 3.45 -12.06
N LEU A 100 -8.13 3.55 -12.09
CA LEU A 100 -8.98 3.59 -10.89
C LEU A 100 -8.81 2.34 -10.01
N ASN A 101 -8.79 1.14 -10.60
CA ASN A 101 -8.55 -0.09 -9.83
C ASN A 101 -7.18 -0.06 -9.11
N GLY A 102 -6.15 0.52 -9.75
CA GLY A 102 -4.83 0.71 -9.14
C GLY A 102 -4.87 1.71 -7.98
N ALA A 103 -5.60 2.80 -8.13
CA ALA A 103 -5.78 3.78 -7.06
C ALA A 103 -6.52 3.17 -5.86
N VAL A 104 -7.60 2.39 -6.12
CA VAL A 104 -8.35 1.69 -5.06
C VAL A 104 -7.47 0.66 -4.36
N LEU A 105 -6.69 -0.13 -5.11
CA LEU A 105 -5.74 -1.07 -4.53
C LEU A 105 -4.74 -0.36 -3.61
N ALA A 106 -4.14 0.76 -4.07
CA ALA A 106 -3.16 1.51 -3.30
C ALA A 106 -3.74 2.15 -2.02
N VAL A 107 -5.02 2.61 -2.07
CA VAL A 107 -5.72 3.15 -0.89
C VAL A 107 -6.07 2.05 0.10
N ALA A 108 -6.52 0.88 -0.38
CA ALA A 108 -7.06 -0.18 0.45
C ALA A 108 -5.97 -1.11 1.05
N ALA A 109 -4.82 -1.26 0.38
CA ALA A 109 -3.83 -2.26 0.71
C ALA A 109 -3.29 -2.16 2.16
N VAL A 110 -2.85 -0.97 2.57
CA VAL A 110 -2.31 -0.75 3.92
C VAL A 110 -3.40 -0.85 4.98
N PRO A 111 -4.55 -0.14 4.90
CA PRO A 111 -5.60 -0.26 5.90
C PRO A 111 -6.15 -1.68 6.04
N ALA A 112 -6.32 -2.41 4.93
CA ALA A 112 -6.81 -3.78 4.97
C ALA A 112 -5.81 -4.74 5.64
N SER A 113 -4.51 -4.63 5.32
CA SER A 113 -3.48 -5.48 5.92
C SER A 113 -3.28 -5.18 7.41
N VAL A 114 -3.23 -3.90 7.79
CA VAL A 114 -3.11 -3.48 9.19
C VAL A 114 -4.39 -3.81 9.96
N GLY A 115 -5.56 -3.56 9.38
CA GLY A 115 -6.84 -3.91 9.99
C GLY A 115 -6.98 -5.40 10.25
N LEU A 116 -6.57 -6.26 9.30
CA LEU A 116 -6.53 -7.71 9.48
C LEU A 116 -5.61 -8.11 10.65
N ASN A 117 -4.45 -7.47 10.77
CA ASN A 117 -3.54 -7.71 11.88
C ASN A 117 -4.15 -7.32 13.22
N GLU A 118 -4.59 -6.07 13.35
CA GLU A 118 -5.01 -5.49 14.63
C GLU A 118 -6.36 -6.07 15.11
N ALA A 119 -7.32 -6.22 14.19
CA ALA A 119 -8.68 -6.63 14.54
C ALA A 119 -8.87 -8.16 14.63
N LEU A 120 -8.04 -8.95 13.95
CA LEU A 120 -8.24 -10.40 13.88
C LEU A 120 -7.01 -11.18 14.36
N LEU A 121 -5.84 -10.99 13.75
CA LEU A 121 -4.71 -11.88 13.97
C LEU A 121 -4.06 -11.66 15.34
N LYS A 122 -3.89 -10.43 15.79
CA LYS A 122 -3.33 -10.13 17.12
C LYS A 122 -4.18 -10.69 18.25
N PRO A 123 -5.51 -10.46 18.31
CA PRO A 123 -6.34 -11.06 19.34
C PRO A 123 -6.37 -12.59 19.28
N LEU A 124 -6.40 -13.17 18.06
CA LEU A 124 -6.50 -14.62 17.88
C LEU A 124 -5.25 -15.36 18.30
N VAL A 125 -4.07 -14.86 17.91
CA VAL A 125 -2.79 -15.52 18.22
C VAL A 125 -2.29 -15.14 19.60
N HIS A 126 -2.51 -13.92 20.03
CA HIS A 126 -2.18 -13.38 21.34
C HIS A 126 -0.74 -13.71 21.79
N ARG A 127 0.23 -13.55 20.87
CA ARG A 127 1.65 -13.69 21.16
C ARG A 127 2.16 -12.46 21.88
N ILE A 128 2.83 -12.64 23.02
CA ILE A 128 3.32 -11.54 23.88
C ILE A 128 4.84 -11.43 23.74
N TYR A 129 5.37 -10.19 23.85
CA TYR A 129 6.82 -9.96 23.91
C TYR A 129 7.22 -9.41 25.29
N TYR A 130 7.30 -8.10 25.47
CA TYR A 130 7.64 -7.49 26.76
C TYR A 130 6.43 -7.03 27.57
N PHE A 131 5.35 -6.65 26.89
CA PHE A 131 4.16 -6.08 27.52
C PHE A 131 2.99 -7.07 27.43
N PRO A 132 2.44 -7.53 28.57
CA PRO A 132 1.38 -8.55 28.61
C PRO A 132 0.14 -8.19 27.81
N ASP A 133 -0.20 -6.90 27.77
CA ASP A 133 -1.43 -6.41 27.12
C ASP A 133 -1.22 -5.96 25.65
N SER A 134 -0.04 -6.22 25.09
CA SER A 134 0.28 -5.79 23.73
C SER A 134 0.71 -6.96 22.85
N PRO A 135 -0.24 -7.65 22.19
CA PRO A 135 0.08 -8.73 21.25
C PRO A 135 0.95 -8.24 20.09
N VAL A 136 2.01 -9.00 19.80
CA VAL A 136 3.03 -8.60 18.81
C VAL A 136 2.90 -9.31 17.46
N TYR A 137 2.20 -10.44 17.38
CA TYR A 137 2.04 -11.22 16.17
C TYR A 137 0.76 -10.88 15.42
N PRO A 138 0.81 -10.66 14.11
CA PRO A 138 1.99 -10.42 13.27
C PRO A 138 2.43 -8.93 13.33
N SER A 139 3.61 -8.61 12.75
CA SER A 139 4.11 -7.23 12.71
C SER A 139 3.28 -6.33 11.77
N GLY A 140 2.63 -5.30 12.34
CA GLY A 140 1.86 -4.31 11.57
C GLY A 140 2.74 -3.41 10.68
N HIS A 141 3.91 -3.00 11.17
CA HIS A 141 4.88 -2.19 10.40
C HIS A 141 5.33 -2.94 9.14
N THR A 142 5.70 -4.20 9.31
CA THR A 142 6.15 -5.04 8.19
C THR A 142 5.00 -5.32 7.23
N ALA A 143 3.79 -5.58 7.73
CA ALA A 143 2.60 -5.78 6.90
C ALA A 143 2.29 -4.56 6.02
N ALA A 144 2.33 -3.35 6.59
CA ALA A 144 2.12 -2.11 5.85
C ALA A 144 3.16 -1.94 4.72
N MET A 145 4.44 -2.15 5.02
CA MET A 145 5.51 -1.96 4.03
C MET A 145 5.47 -3.01 2.92
N PHE A 146 5.20 -4.27 3.23
CA PHE A 146 5.08 -5.31 2.21
C PHE A 146 3.75 -5.23 1.44
N ALA A 147 2.69 -4.65 2.00
CA ALA A 147 1.49 -4.28 1.24
C ALA A 147 1.80 -3.19 0.21
N LEU A 148 2.58 -2.16 0.57
CA LEU A 148 3.04 -1.13 -0.38
C LEU A 148 3.93 -1.73 -1.47
N ALA A 149 4.91 -2.56 -1.10
CA ALA A 149 5.82 -3.21 -2.04
C ALA A 149 5.07 -4.13 -3.02
N ALA A 150 4.13 -4.94 -2.52
CA ALA A 150 3.29 -5.80 -3.36
C ALA A 150 2.37 -4.97 -4.28
N THR A 151 1.79 -3.87 -3.79
CA THR A 151 0.98 -2.95 -4.60
C THR A 151 1.79 -2.38 -5.77
N VAL A 152 2.99 -1.87 -5.50
CA VAL A 152 3.89 -1.35 -6.54
C VAL A 152 4.28 -2.45 -7.52
N THR A 153 4.54 -3.67 -7.03
CA THR A 153 4.85 -4.83 -7.86
C THR A 153 3.70 -5.17 -8.82
N VAL A 154 2.47 -5.23 -8.31
CA VAL A 154 1.28 -5.46 -9.14
C VAL A 154 1.11 -4.37 -10.19
N LEU A 155 1.27 -3.10 -9.81
CA LEU A 155 1.05 -1.97 -10.71
C LEU A 155 2.11 -1.83 -11.80
N LEU A 156 3.36 -2.23 -11.55
CA LEU A 156 4.48 -2.03 -12.46
C LEU A 156 4.89 -3.29 -13.24
N LEU A 157 4.79 -4.47 -12.64
CA LEU A 157 5.28 -5.71 -13.26
C LEU A 157 4.18 -6.54 -13.93
N VAL A 158 2.97 -6.55 -13.35
CA VAL A 158 1.92 -7.47 -13.81
C VAL A 158 1.17 -7.00 -15.05
N PRO A 159 0.84 -5.73 -15.27
CA PRO A 159 0.20 -5.32 -16.50
C PRO A 159 1.21 -5.26 -17.65
N PRO A 160 0.94 -5.90 -18.80
CA PRO A 160 1.82 -5.85 -19.97
C PRO A 160 1.99 -4.43 -20.55
N GLN A 161 1.21 -3.47 -20.08
CA GLN A 161 1.16 -2.09 -20.59
C GLN A 161 1.73 -1.04 -19.62
N ALA A 162 2.57 -1.43 -18.67
CA ALA A 162 3.23 -0.44 -17.83
C ALA A 162 4.17 0.40 -18.71
N ALA A 163 3.83 1.68 -18.85
CA ALA A 163 4.66 2.65 -19.56
C ALA A 163 5.94 2.91 -18.75
N GLY A 164 7.05 3.11 -19.44
CA GLY A 164 8.31 3.46 -18.83
C GLY A 164 9.45 2.44 -19.04
N PRO A 165 10.68 2.82 -18.73
CA PRO A 165 11.86 1.97 -18.89
C PRO A 165 11.74 0.68 -18.07
N ARG A 166 12.11 -0.47 -18.68
CA ARG A 166 12.08 -1.77 -18.01
C ARG A 166 12.88 -1.78 -16.69
N ALA A 167 13.98 -1.04 -16.65
CA ALA A 167 14.79 -0.92 -15.45
C ALA A 167 14.00 -0.34 -14.27
N LEU A 168 13.27 0.76 -14.46
CA LEU A 168 12.45 1.37 -13.39
C LEU A 168 11.33 0.44 -12.92
N ARG A 169 10.74 -0.33 -13.81
CA ARG A 169 9.69 -1.30 -13.48
C ARG A 169 10.21 -2.42 -12.56
N ILE A 170 11.48 -2.72 -12.58
CA ILE A 170 12.12 -3.72 -11.71
C ILE A 170 12.70 -3.05 -10.47
N LEU A 171 13.42 -1.93 -10.63
CA LEU A 171 14.11 -1.27 -9.52
C LEU A 171 13.17 -0.71 -8.46
N ILE A 172 12.03 -0.15 -8.87
CA ILE A 172 11.07 0.42 -7.89
C ILE A 172 10.47 -0.66 -6.97
N PRO A 173 9.92 -1.79 -7.47
CA PRO A 173 9.50 -2.88 -6.61
C PRO A 173 10.63 -3.47 -5.75
N ALA A 174 11.83 -3.62 -6.32
CA ALA A 174 12.98 -4.12 -5.57
C ALA A 174 13.36 -3.18 -4.42
N ALA A 175 13.40 -1.87 -4.67
CA ALA A 175 13.65 -0.86 -3.64
C ALA A 175 12.54 -0.86 -2.57
N ALA A 176 11.27 -1.03 -2.95
CA ALA A 176 10.17 -1.13 -2.02
C ALA A 176 10.27 -2.39 -1.13
N CYS A 177 10.66 -3.53 -1.71
CA CYS A 177 10.92 -4.76 -0.94
C CYS A 177 12.11 -4.58 0.01
N LEU A 178 13.18 -3.95 -0.44
CA LEU A 178 14.35 -3.65 0.40
C LEU A 178 13.99 -2.74 1.55
N LEU A 179 13.19 -1.70 1.30
CA LEU A 179 12.68 -0.81 2.34
C LEU A 179 11.83 -1.59 3.36
N GLY A 180 10.94 -2.47 2.90
CA GLY A 180 10.15 -3.35 3.77
C GLY A 180 11.03 -4.26 4.64
N GLY A 181 12.08 -4.85 4.05
CA GLY A 181 13.06 -5.65 4.77
C GLY A 181 13.86 -4.83 5.80
N THR A 182 14.22 -3.61 5.45
CA THR A 182 14.90 -2.68 6.37
C THR A 182 14.02 -2.34 7.57
N VAL A 183 12.74 -2.05 7.36
CA VAL A 183 11.77 -1.83 8.44
C VAL A 183 11.62 -3.09 9.31
N ALA A 184 11.54 -4.28 8.70
CA ALA A 184 11.45 -5.54 9.44
C ALA A 184 12.65 -5.75 10.37
N VAL A 185 13.87 -5.51 9.88
CA VAL A 185 15.10 -5.60 10.71
C VAL A 185 15.11 -4.54 11.81
N ALA A 186 14.67 -3.32 11.50
CA ALA A 186 14.66 -2.23 12.46
C ALA A 186 13.69 -2.45 13.63
N VAL A 187 12.47 -2.99 13.37
CA VAL A 187 11.50 -3.28 14.45
C VAL A 187 11.95 -4.43 15.36
N ILE A 188 12.77 -5.36 14.85
CA ILE A 188 13.46 -6.37 15.67
C ILE A 188 14.53 -5.70 16.54
N GLY A 189 15.35 -4.83 15.95
CA GLY A 189 16.38 -4.08 16.67
C GLY A 189 15.82 -3.20 17.80
N LEU A 190 14.62 -2.65 17.62
CA LEU A 190 13.87 -1.91 18.63
C LEU A 190 13.19 -2.82 19.67
N ARG A 191 13.27 -4.15 19.51
CA ARG A 191 12.60 -5.14 20.36
C ARG A 191 11.09 -4.99 20.38
N TRP A 192 10.48 -4.56 19.26
CA TRP A 192 9.03 -4.46 19.13
C TRP A 192 8.40 -5.76 18.66
N HIS A 193 9.15 -6.56 17.89
CA HIS A 193 8.70 -7.79 17.27
C HIS A 193 9.80 -8.85 17.24
N TYR A 194 9.41 -10.10 17.20
CA TYR A 194 10.29 -11.22 16.86
C TYR A 194 10.49 -11.32 15.35
N PHE A 195 11.55 -12.00 14.93
CA PHE A 195 11.81 -12.26 13.50
C PHE A 195 10.62 -12.94 12.81
N THR A 196 10.04 -13.98 13.43
CA THR A 196 8.90 -14.70 12.86
C THR A 196 7.63 -13.83 12.76
N ASP A 197 7.44 -12.83 13.64
CA ASP A 197 6.35 -11.85 13.52
C ASP A 197 6.50 -10.98 12.29
N THR A 198 7.73 -10.63 11.91
CA THR A 198 8.01 -9.83 10.70
C THR A 198 7.77 -10.65 9.43
N ILE A 199 8.14 -11.93 9.42
CA ILE A 199 7.85 -12.85 8.31
C ILE A 199 6.33 -12.99 8.12
N ALA A 200 5.59 -13.20 9.22
CA ALA A 200 4.13 -13.25 9.17
C ALA A 200 3.51 -11.93 8.71
N GLY A 201 4.03 -10.79 9.17
CA GLY A 201 3.61 -9.47 8.72
C GLY A 201 3.81 -9.26 7.22
N ALA A 202 4.97 -9.65 6.69
CA ALA A 202 5.24 -9.60 5.24
C ALA A 202 4.23 -10.46 4.45
N ALA A 203 3.96 -11.68 4.93
CA ALA A 203 2.98 -12.56 4.32
C ALA A 203 1.55 -11.98 4.36
N VAL A 204 1.14 -11.34 5.47
CA VAL A 204 -0.15 -10.65 5.54
C VAL A 204 -0.22 -9.51 4.53
N GLY A 205 0.81 -8.67 4.44
CA GLY A 205 0.85 -7.56 3.48
C GLY A 205 0.72 -8.04 2.03
N ILE A 206 1.54 -9.02 1.63
CA ILE A 206 1.53 -9.60 0.27
C ILE A 206 0.19 -10.30 0.00
N GLY A 207 -0.26 -11.16 0.92
CA GLY A 207 -1.51 -11.93 0.76
C GLY A 207 -2.73 -11.01 0.63
N THR A 208 -2.81 -9.95 1.44
CA THR A 208 -3.89 -8.97 1.36
C THR A 208 -3.94 -8.28 0.00
N VAL A 209 -2.78 -7.87 -0.54
CA VAL A 209 -2.72 -7.24 -1.88
C VAL A 209 -3.12 -8.23 -2.97
N CYS A 210 -2.67 -9.49 -2.90
CA CYS A 210 -3.10 -10.53 -3.84
C CYS A 210 -4.62 -10.73 -3.79
N ALA A 211 -5.20 -10.81 -2.60
CA ALA A 211 -6.64 -10.95 -2.42
C ALA A 211 -7.40 -9.75 -3.00
N LEU A 212 -6.99 -8.53 -2.66
CA LEU A 212 -7.61 -7.30 -3.16
C LEU A 212 -7.50 -7.20 -4.70
N ALA A 213 -6.34 -7.52 -5.28
CA ALA A 213 -6.16 -7.49 -6.72
C ALA A 213 -7.06 -8.50 -7.44
N LEU A 214 -7.20 -9.72 -6.89
CA LEU A 214 -8.12 -10.73 -7.42
C LEU A 214 -9.59 -10.28 -7.31
N ILE A 215 -9.98 -9.70 -6.17
CA ILE A 215 -11.34 -9.19 -5.94
C ILE A 215 -11.66 -8.03 -6.90
N LEU A 216 -10.75 -7.07 -7.06
CA LEU A 216 -10.96 -5.92 -7.94
C LEU A 216 -11.05 -6.30 -9.41
N ASP A 217 -10.49 -7.45 -9.80
CA ASP A 217 -10.57 -7.99 -11.15
C ASP A 217 -11.82 -8.87 -11.40
N LEU A 218 -12.66 -9.07 -10.39
CA LEU A 218 -13.92 -9.79 -10.59
C LEU A 218 -14.92 -8.96 -11.43
N PRO A 219 -15.73 -9.59 -12.30
CA PRO A 219 -16.74 -8.89 -13.09
C PRO A 219 -17.78 -8.13 -12.23
N ALA A 220 -18.01 -8.60 -11.01
CA ALA A 220 -18.89 -7.93 -10.05
C ALA A 220 -18.32 -6.57 -9.60
N ALA A 221 -17.02 -6.50 -9.32
CA ALA A 221 -16.35 -5.27 -8.93
C ALA A 221 -16.39 -4.22 -10.07
N SER A 222 -16.13 -4.64 -11.33
CA SER A 222 -16.20 -3.75 -12.48
C SER A 222 -17.61 -3.19 -12.70
N ARG A 223 -18.66 -3.98 -12.46
CA ARG A 223 -20.05 -3.51 -12.52
C ARG A 223 -20.38 -2.53 -11.41
N TRP A 224 -19.91 -2.77 -10.21
CA TRP A 224 -20.08 -1.86 -9.08
C TRP A 224 -19.41 -0.50 -9.34
N PHE A 225 -18.17 -0.48 -9.85
CA PHE A 225 -17.47 0.75 -10.23
C PHE A 225 -18.19 1.51 -11.35
N ALA A 226 -18.74 0.81 -12.34
CA ALA A 226 -19.51 1.42 -13.42
C ALA A 226 -20.82 2.03 -12.91
N TRP A 227 -21.46 1.42 -11.92
CA TRP A 227 -22.63 1.96 -11.26
C TRP A 227 -22.26 3.18 -10.41
N ALA A 228 -21.26 3.07 -9.52
CA ALA A 228 -20.80 4.14 -8.65
C ALA A 228 -20.37 5.39 -9.46
N SER A 229 -19.67 5.20 -10.58
CA SER A 229 -19.26 6.30 -11.46
C SER A 229 -20.47 7.03 -12.06
N ARG A 230 -21.57 6.32 -12.38
CA ARG A 230 -22.80 6.93 -12.90
C ARG A 230 -23.53 7.74 -11.84
N GLU A 231 -23.63 7.22 -10.62
CA GLU A 231 -24.26 7.90 -9.48
C GLU A 231 -23.50 9.15 -9.01
N LEU A 232 -22.17 9.09 -9.02
CA LEU A 232 -21.32 10.20 -8.56
C LEU A 232 -21.12 11.29 -9.62
N SER A 233 -21.28 10.97 -10.90
CA SER A 233 -21.08 11.91 -12.03
C SER A 233 -21.95 13.18 -11.93
N PRO A 234 -23.26 13.13 -11.58
CA PRO A 234 -24.08 14.33 -11.41
C PRO A 234 -23.60 15.20 -10.25
N LEU A 235 -23.15 14.58 -9.14
CA LEU A 235 -22.68 15.30 -7.97
C LEU A 235 -21.39 16.07 -8.25
N LEU A 236 -20.46 15.45 -8.97
CA LEU A 236 -19.20 16.09 -9.40
C LEU A 236 -19.46 17.29 -10.33
N LYS A 237 -20.35 17.15 -11.30
CA LYS A 237 -20.76 18.25 -12.19
C LYS A 237 -21.41 19.40 -11.44
N LYS A 238 -22.23 19.10 -10.43
CA LYS A 238 -22.85 20.12 -9.57
C LYS A 238 -21.79 20.88 -8.75
N THR A 239 -20.78 20.18 -8.25
CA THR A 239 -19.68 20.79 -7.49
C THR A 239 -18.81 21.69 -8.38
N GLU A 240 -18.54 21.27 -9.63
CA GLU A 240 -17.81 22.08 -10.62
C GLU A 240 -18.59 23.32 -11.02
N ALA A 241 -19.91 23.21 -11.23
CA ALA A 241 -20.78 24.34 -11.54
C ALA A 241 -20.79 25.38 -10.40
N VAL A 242 -20.92 24.94 -9.16
CA VAL A 242 -20.86 25.84 -7.98
C VAL A 242 -19.48 26.49 -7.83
N ARG A 243 -18.40 25.77 -8.14
CA ARG A 243 -17.04 26.32 -8.13
C ARG A 243 -16.83 27.37 -9.23
N GLY A 244 -17.33 27.11 -10.43
CA GLY A 244 -17.31 28.05 -11.56
C GLY A 244 -18.10 29.33 -11.25
N GLU A 245 -19.26 29.20 -10.63
CA GLU A 245 -20.08 30.34 -10.22
C GLU A 245 -19.44 31.19 -9.11
N ARG A 246 -18.73 30.54 -8.16
CA ARG A 246 -17.95 31.27 -7.14
C ARG A 246 -16.75 32.01 -7.75
N ALA A 247 -16.05 31.40 -8.71
CA ALA A 247 -14.93 32.02 -9.40
C ALA A 247 -15.35 33.24 -10.24
N SER A 248 -16.54 33.19 -10.85
CA SER A 248 -17.09 34.32 -11.63
C SER A 248 -17.64 35.47 -10.76
N ARG A 249 -17.89 35.21 -9.47
CA ARG A 249 -18.34 36.24 -8.51
C ARG A 249 -17.19 36.91 -7.76
N GLN A 250 -15.93 36.47 -7.93
CA GLN A 250 -14.80 37.22 -7.38
C GLN A 250 -14.64 38.54 -8.11
N PRO A 251 -14.63 39.68 -7.39
CA PRO A 251 -14.39 40.97 -8.01
C PRO A 251 -13.01 40.95 -8.67
N PRO A 252 -12.85 41.65 -9.80
CA PRO A 252 -11.55 41.76 -10.46
C PRO A 252 -10.52 42.30 -9.48
N GLU A 253 -9.36 41.66 -9.45
CA GLU A 253 -8.25 42.10 -8.60
C GLU A 253 -7.97 43.57 -8.90
N PRO A 254 -7.85 44.46 -7.88
CA PRO A 254 -7.62 45.87 -8.11
C PRO A 254 -6.33 46.03 -8.93
N VAL A 255 -6.45 46.62 -10.11
CA VAL A 255 -5.34 46.98 -10.95
C VAL A 255 -4.40 47.86 -10.13
N ARG A 256 -3.25 47.35 -9.75
CA ARG A 256 -2.19 48.18 -9.16
C ARG A 256 -1.72 49.17 -10.23
N LEU A 257 -2.19 50.39 -10.13
CA LEU A 257 -1.64 51.52 -10.87
C LEU A 257 -0.31 51.94 -10.17
N ASP A 258 0.74 51.17 -10.40
CA ASP A 258 2.12 51.59 -10.01
C ASP A 258 2.60 52.65 -11.01
N GLY A 259 1.91 53.80 -11.00
CA GLY A 259 2.39 55.03 -11.62
C GLY A 259 3.41 55.71 -10.73
N ARG A 260 4.68 55.25 -10.72
CA ARG A 260 5.80 56.10 -10.32
C ARG A 260 6.32 56.84 -11.56
N PRO A 261 6.34 58.18 -11.55
CA PRO A 261 7.05 58.92 -12.57
C PRO A 261 8.57 58.68 -12.41
N PRO A 262 9.36 58.70 -13.50
CA PRO A 262 10.82 58.65 -13.41
C PRO A 262 11.29 59.91 -12.69
N GLY A 263 11.93 59.73 -11.55
CA GLY A 263 12.62 60.81 -10.85
C GLY A 263 13.93 61.13 -11.55
N ASP A 264 14.02 62.30 -12.11
CA ASP A 264 15.27 62.98 -12.48
C ASP A 264 16.03 63.25 -11.18
N GLY A 265 17.37 62.91 -11.17
CA GLY A 265 18.26 63.21 -10.09
C GLY A 265 19.49 62.29 -10.03
#